data_261fc200cf7f277f8e9c9688ddb26804
#
_entry.id   261fc200cf7f277f8e9c9688ddb26804
#
_cell.length_a   1.000
_cell.length_b   1.000
_cell.length_c   1.000
_cell.angle_alpha   90.00
_cell.angle_beta   90.00
_cell.angle_gamma   90.00
#
_symmetry.space_group_name_H-M   'P 1'
#
loop_
_entity.id
_entity.type
_entity.pdbx_description
1 polymer ?
#
loop_
_entity_poly.entity_id
_entity_poly.type
_entity_poly.pdbx_seq_one_letter_code
_entity_poly.pdbx_strand_id
1 'polypeptide(L)'
;MKIAIVFESNYGHTVKVAEAVATGVRSVAGAEVTLFKVGDDGVLDLEALTASDAIIFGSPTYNGALGWRMKRFFETTTRPVWTQLKWAGKVSAGFTNSGALSGDKLGTLVSLAMFAAQHGMVWVNLDLLPGKGGSEELNRLGFWLGAATQSDEAPPEVTPPTGDLKTAEHLGRRVAEVTARLAG
;
A
#
# COMPACT_ATOMS: atom_id res chain seq x y z
N MET A 1 5.00 -13.70 -11.76
CA MET A 1 5.35 -12.87 -10.60
C MET A 1 4.05 -12.60 -9.84
N LYS A 2 4.00 -12.95 -8.55
CA LYS A 2 2.81 -12.82 -7.70
C LYS A 2 2.96 -11.65 -6.75
N ILE A 3 2.01 -10.74 -6.74
CA ILE A 3 2.02 -9.55 -5.89
C ILE A 3 0.74 -9.55 -5.03
N ALA A 4 0.91 -9.48 -3.72
CA ALA A 4 -0.18 -9.33 -2.78
C ALA A 4 -0.39 -7.85 -2.43
N ILE A 5 -1.64 -7.42 -2.33
CA ILE A 5 -2.02 -6.11 -1.78
C ILE A 5 -2.83 -6.37 -0.51
N VAL A 6 -2.23 -6.07 0.63
CA VAL A 6 -2.87 -6.19 1.95
C VAL A 6 -3.38 -4.83 2.37
N PHE A 7 -4.67 -4.68 2.60
CA PHE A 7 -5.22 -3.36 2.94
C PHE A 7 -6.40 -3.42 3.92
N GLU A 8 -6.55 -2.34 4.67
CA GLU A 8 -7.68 -2.05 5.53
C GLU A 8 -8.55 -0.95 4.92
N SER A 9 -9.88 -1.04 5.05
CA SER A 9 -10.79 0.02 4.63
C SER A 9 -12.10 -0.04 5.41
N ASN A 10 -12.49 1.09 6.03
CA ASN A 10 -13.76 1.24 6.73
C ASN A 10 -14.86 1.84 5.84
N TYR A 11 -14.54 2.87 5.07
CA TYR A 11 -15.51 3.67 4.32
C TYR A 11 -15.40 3.52 2.80
N GLY A 12 -14.57 2.61 2.30
CA GLY A 12 -14.45 2.32 0.87
C GLY A 12 -13.32 3.06 0.14
N HIS A 13 -12.84 4.21 0.61
CA HIS A 13 -11.81 4.99 -0.08
C HIS A 13 -10.49 4.20 -0.25
N THR A 14 -10.02 3.54 0.79
CA THR A 14 -8.80 2.71 0.69
C THR A 14 -8.99 1.50 -0.23
N VAL A 15 -10.23 1.01 -0.42
CA VAL A 15 -10.54 0.00 -1.45
C VAL A 15 -10.24 0.55 -2.83
N LYS A 16 -10.72 1.77 -3.15
CA LYS A 16 -10.45 2.43 -4.44
C LYS A 16 -8.95 2.60 -4.70
N VAL A 17 -8.21 2.97 -3.67
CA VAL A 17 -6.74 3.10 -3.78
C VAL A 17 -6.09 1.74 -4.03
N ALA A 18 -6.51 0.68 -3.31
CA ALA A 18 -6.01 -0.67 -3.51
C ALA A 18 -6.30 -1.20 -4.94
N GLU A 19 -7.49 -0.91 -5.46
CA GLU A 19 -7.88 -1.24 -6.85
C GLU A 19 -7.00 -0.50 -7.88
N ALA A 20 -6.69 0.78 -7.64
CA ALA A 20 -5.80 1.56 -8.49
C ALA A 20 -4.36 0.99 -8.46
N VAL A 21 -3.84 0.65 -7.27
CA VAL A 21 -2.54 -0.05 -7.14
C VAL A 21 -2.57 -1.37 -7.92
N ALA A 22 -3.63 -2.16 -7.80
CA ALA A 22 -3.78 -3.42 -8.53
C ALA A 22 -3.83 -3.23 -10.05
N THR A 23 -4.45 -2.14 -10.52
CA THR A 23 -4.45 -1.77 -11.95
C THR A 23 -3.02 -1.51 -12.43
N GLY A 24 -2.24 -0.77 -11.66
CA GLY A 24 -0.82 -0.55 -11.95
C GLY A 24 -0.01 -1.83 -12.01
N VAL A 25 -0.21 -2.75 -11.07
CA VAL A 25 0.45 -4.07 -11.09
C VAL A 25 0.09 -4.84 -12.36
N ARG A 26 -1.20 -4.92 -12.71
CA ARG A 26 -1.67 -5.65 -13.91
C ARG A 26 -1.15 -5.09 -15.23
N SER A 27 -0.72 -3.83 -15.27
CA SER A 27 -0.13 -3.22 -16.45
C SER A 27 1.24 -3.79 -16.83
N VAL A 28 1.88 -4.54 -15.92
CA VAL A 28 3.19 -5.15 -16.15
C VAL A 28 3.02 -6.61 -16.58
N ALA A 29 3.60 -6.97 -17.71
CA ALA A 29 3.48 -8.31 -18.27
C ALA A 29 3.98 -9.40 -17.29
N GLY A 30 3.20 -10.47 -17.12
CA GLY A 30 3.52 -11.57 -16.23
C GLY A 30 3.29 -11.29 -14.74
N ALA A 31 2.73 -10.14 -14.37
CA ALA A 31 2.35 -9.83 -13.00
C ALA A 31 0.92 -10.30 -12.72
N GLU A 32 0.76 -11.07 -11.64
CA GLU A 32 -0.51 -11.48 -11.06
C GLU A 32 -0.70 -10.73 -9.73
N VAL A 33 -1.90 -10.24 -9.45
CA VAL A 33 -2.19 -9.51 -8.22
C VAL A 33 -3.39 -10.10 -7.49
N THR A 34 -3.24 -10.25 -6.18
CA THR A 34 -4.32 -10.66 -5.27
C THR A 34 -4.51 -9.62 -4.19
N LEU A 35 -5.76 -9.25 -3.94
CA LEU A 35 -6.14 -8.30 -2.90
C LEU A 35 -6.59 -9.03 -1.64
N PHE A 36 -6.02 -8.65 -0.50
CA PHE A 36 -6.33 -9.19 0.83
C PHE A 36 -6.84 -8.05 1.72
N LYS A 37 -8.15 -8.03 1.96
CA LYS A 37 -8.74 -7.05 2.88
C LYS A 37 -8.65 -7.55 4.32
N VAL A 38 -8.03 -6.74 5.18
CA VAL A 38 -7.91 -7.05 6.61
C VAL A 38 -9.26 -6.84 7.30
N GLY A 39 -9.76 -7.90 7.94
CA GLY A 39 -10.96 -7.89 8.78
C GLY A 39 -10.69 -7.51 10.23
N ASP A 40 -11.74 -7.57 11.06
CA ASP A 40 -11.68 -7.20 12.48
C ASP A 40 -10.80 -8.15 13.31
N ASP A 41 -10.62 -9.39 12.88
CA ASP A 41 -9.75 -10.37 13.52
C ASP A 41 -8.27 -10.18 13.17
N GLY A 42 -7.96 -9.42 12.12
CA GLY A 42 -6.60 -9.22 11.63
C GLY A 42 -5.98 -10.48 11.02
N VAL A 43 -6.79 -11.51 10.71
CA VAL A 43 -6.29 -12.79 10.20
C VAL A 43 -6.35 -12.80 8.67
N LEU A 44 -5.25 -13.19 8.05
CA LEU A 44 -5.14 -13.40 6.60
C LEU A 44 -4.43 -14.74 6.32
N ASP A 45 -4.54 -15.20 5.08
CA ASP A 45 -3.78 -16.35 4.59
C ASP A 45 -2.28 -16.01 4.48
N LEU A 46 -1.53 -16.33 5.55
CA LEU A 46 -0.09 -16.05 5.62
C LEU A 46 0.73 -16.95 4.68
N GLU A 47 0.21 -18.11 4.26
CA GLU A 47 0.87 -18.97 3.28
C GLU A 47 0.81 -18.34 1.90
N ALA A 48 -0.36 -17.84 1.48
CA ALA A 48 -0.52 -17.11 0.23
C ALA A 48 0.35 -15.84 0.20
N LEU A 49 0.43 -15.08 1.31
CA LEU A 49 1.32 -13.92 1.41
C LEU A 49 2.80 -14.33 1.34
N THR A 50 3.18 -15.43 1.96
CA THR A 50 4.55 -15.94 1.91
C THR A 50 4.91 -16.47 0.51
N ALA A 51 3.95 -16.99 -0.24
CA ALA A 51 4.15 -17.42 -1.63
C ALA A 51 4.22 -16.27 -2.65
N SER A 52 3.95 -15.03 -2.23
CA SER A 52 4.04 -13.84 -3.09
C SER A 52 5.49 -13.33 -3.20
N ASP A 53 5.85 -12.75 -4.34
CA ASP A 53 7.16 -12.14 -4.59
C ASP A 53 7.25 -10.73 -3.98
N ALA A 54 6.11 -10.03 -3.92
CA ALA A 54 5.99 -8.70 -3.31
C ALA A 54 4.71 -8.58 -2.49
N ILE A 55 4.73 -7.71 -1.45
CA ILE A 55 3.56 -7.40 -0.64
C ILE A 55 3.46 -5.88 -0.49
N ILE A 56 2.37 -5.29 -0.98
CA ILE A 56 2.06 -3.87 -0.85
C ILE A 56 1.04 -3.70 0.29
N PHE A 57 1.33 -2.81 1.24
CA PHE A 57 0.48 -2.57 2.39
C PHE A 57 -0.30 -1.26 2.25
N GLY A 58 -1.59 -1.27 2.57
CA GLY A 58 -2.46 -0.10 2.50
C GLY A 58 -3.31 0.08 3.75
N SER A 59 -3.26 1.26 4.36
CA SER A 59 -4.08 1.58 5.52
C SER A 59 -4.63 3.00 5.44
N PRO A 60 -5.87 3.26 5.89
CA PRO A 60 -6.27 4.62 6.15
C PRO A 60 -5.42 5.22 7.27
N THR A 61 -5.28 6.56 7.27
CA THR A 61 -4.68 7.27 8.39
C THR A 61 -5.78 7.80 9.31
N TYR A 62 -5.81 7.31 10.53
CA TYR A 62 -6.69 7.76 11.59
C TYR A 62 -5.88 8.27 12.78
N ASN A 63 -6.18 9.48 13.26
CA ASN A 63 -5.48 10.06 14.41
C ASN A 63 -3.95 10.01 14.28
N GLY A 64 -3.43 10.27 13.08
CA GLY A 64 -1.99 10.31 12.79
C GLY A 64 -1.30 8.96 12.63
N ALA A 65 -2.04 7.85 12.62
CA ALA A 65 -1.48 6.49 12.54
C ALA A 65 -2.25 5.58 11.58
N LEU A 66 -1.71 4.41 11.31
CA LEU A 66 -2.40 3.36 10.58
C LEU A 66 -3.66 2.88 11.34
N GLY A 67 -4.61 2.33 10.63
CA GLY A 67 -5.83 1.76 11.21
C GLY A 67 -5.55 0.57 12.12
N TRP A 68 -6.39 0.37 13.12
CA TRP A 68 -6.20 -0.64 14.16
C TRP A 68 -6.22 -2.09 13.62
N ARG A 69 -6.98 -2.35 12.55
CA ARG A 69 -7.02 -3.67 11.92
C ARG A 69 -5.69 -4.02 11.26
N MET A 70 -5.06 -3.05 10.59
CA MET A 70 -3.73 -3.23 10.02
C MET A 70 -2.70 -3.48 11.11
N LYS A 71 -2.77 -2.75 12.23
CA LYS A 71 -1.89 -3.00 13.37
C LYS A 71 -2.11 -4.39 13.95
N ARG A 72 -3.36 -4.82 14.09
CA ARG A 72 -3.70 -6.18 14.53
C ARG A 72 -3.14 -7.25 13.60
N PHE A 73 -3.31 -7.07 12.28
CA PHE A 73 -2.70 -7.96 11.29
C PHE A 73 -1.18 -8.04 11.48
N PHE A 74 -0.49 -6.91 11.66
CA PHE A 74 0.96 -6.91 11.90
C PHE A 74 1.35 -7.78 13.10
N GLU A 75 0.59 -7.74 14.17
CA GLU A 75 0.86 -8.56 15.37
C GLU A 75 0.64 -10.05 15.11
N THR A 76 -0.30 -10.43 14.24
CA THR A 76 -0.52 -11.85 13.90
C THR A 76 0.67 -12.46 13.16
N THR A 77 1.49 -11.67 12.45
CA THR A 77 2.65 -12.14 11.69
C THR A 77 3.86 -12.46 12.58
N THR A 78 3.87 -12.00 13.85
CA THR A 78 5.06 -12.03 14.72
C THR A 78 5.66 -13.44 14.85
N ARG A 79 4.89 -14.40 15.29
CA ARG A 79 5.43 -15.77 15.49
C ARG A 79 5.55 -16.59 14.19
N PRO A 80 4.54 -16.62 13.30
CA PRO A 80 4.58 -17.51 12.14
C PRO A 80 5.46 -17.01 11.01
N VAL A 81 5.79 -15.71 10.95
CA VAL A 81 6.53 -15.08 9.84
C VAL A 81 7.80 -14.38 10.30
N TRP A 82 7.66 -13.39 11.20
CA TRP A 82 8.76 -12.50 11.58
C TRP A 82 9.91 -13.24 12.27
N THR A 83 9.64 -14.09 13.25
CA THR A 83 10.70 -14.84 13.97
C THR A 83 11.53 -15.75 13.07
N GLN A 84 11.03 -16.06 11.89
CA GLN A 84 11.68 -16.91 10.89
C GLN A 84 12.13 -16.12 9.65
N LEU A 85 11.92 -14.80 9.62
CA LEU A 85 12.21 -13.90 8.50
C LEU A 85 11.70 -14.42 7.14
N LYS A 86 10.52 -15.07 7.12
CA LYS A 86 9.97 -15.68 5.90
C LYS A 86 9.73 -14.72 4.74
N TRP A 87 9.64 -13.41 5.03
CA TRP A 87 9.43 -12.38 4.02
C TRP A 87 10.71 -11.63 3.67
N ALA A 88 11.86 -12.03 4.22
CA ALA A 88 13.13 -11.38 3.89
C ALA A 88 13.41 -11.43 2.39
N GLY A 89 13.86 -10.29 1.85
CA GLY A 89 14.14 -10.11 0.43
C GLY A 89 12.92 -9.85 -0.47
N LYS A 90 11.69 -10.06 0.01
CA LYS A 90 10.49 -9.69 -0.77
C LYS A 90 10.41 -8.18 -0.97
N VAL A 91 9.89 -7.75 -2.11
CA VAL A 91 9.62 -6.33 -2.38
C VAL A 91 8.40 -5.88 -1.58
N SER A 92 8.45 -4.65 -1.06
CA SER A 92 7.33 -4.02 -0.37
C SER A 92 7.17 -2.55 -0.71
N ALA A 93 5.96 -2.04 -0.56
CA ALA A 93 5.62 -0.62 -0.70
C ALA A 93 4.39 -0.32 0.16
N GLY A 94 3.99 0.96 0.24
CA GLY A 94 2.82 1.33 1.01
C GLY A 94 1.99 2.44 0.39
N PHE A 95 0.70 2.44 0.73
CA PHE A 95 -0.21 3.53 0.40
C PHE A 95 -1.15 3.84 1.56
N THR A 96 -1.66 5.07 1.57
CA THR A 96 -2.58 5.53 2.60
C THR A 96 -3.61 6.51 2.06
N ASN A 97 -4.72 6.65 2.78
CA ASN A 97 -5.76 7.64 2.54
C ASN A 97 -6.16 8.34 3.84
N SER A 98 -6.52 9.60 3.78
CA SER A 98 -7.23 10.30 4.86
C SER A 98 -8.14 11.39 4.30
N GLY A 99 -9.10 11.86 5.11
CA GLY A 99 -9.99 12.97 4.73
C GLY A 99 -9.22 14.28 4.56
N ALA A 100 -8.37 14.64 5.51
CA ALA A 100 -7.60 15.87 5.48
C ALA A 100 -6.48 15.87 4.43
N LEU A 101 -6.12 17.04 3.92
CA LEU A 101 -5.09 17.21 2.88
C LEU A 101 -3.73 16.66 3.33
N SER A 102 -3.23 17.06 4.48
CA SER A 102 -2.02 16.51 5.11
C SER A 102 -2.36 15.24 5.90
N GLY A 103 -3.24 15.37 6.91
CA GLY A 103 -3.80 14.29 7.72
C GLY A 103 -2.78 13.39 8.40
N ASP A 104 -1.52 13.84 8.56
CA ASP A 104 -0.41 13.08 9.13
C ASP A 104 -0.17 11.72 8.44
N LYS A 105 -0.49 11.64 7.16
CA LYS A 105 -0.34 10.45 6.31
C LYS A 105 1.08 9.85 6.34
N LEU A 106 2.09 10.70 6.55
CA LEU A 106 3.48 10.26 6.65
C LEU A 106 3.66 9.28 7.82
N GLY A 107 2.99 9.50 8.95
CA GLY A 107 3.05 8.59 10.09
C GLY A 107 2.62 7.16 9.74
N THR A 108 1.55 7.04 8.96
CA THR A 108 1.10 5.73 8.44
C THR A 108 2.13 5.11 7.51
N LEU A 109 2.65 5.85 6.52
CA LEU A 109 3.65 5.32 5.58
C LEU A 109 4.94 4.90 6.29
N VAL A 110 5.40 5.66 7.28
CA VAL A 110 6.56 5.30 8.12
C VAL A 110 6.29 4.00 8.88
N SER A 111 5.09 3.83 9.44
CA SER A 111 4.72 2.60 10.15
C SER A 111 4.71 1.38 9.23
N LEU A 112 4.20 1.52 8.00
CA LEU A 112 4.22 0.46 6.99
C LEU A 112 5.66 0.10 6.57
N ALA A 113 6.49 1.11 6.31
CA ALA A 113 7.89 0.91 5.94
C ALA A 113 8.71 0.27 7.07
N MET A 114 8.47 0.68 8.32
CA MET A 114 9.12 0.08 9.49
C MET A 114 8.73 -1.39 9.67
N PHE A 115 7.45 -1.72 9.48
CA PHE A 115 6.99 -3.11 9.50
C PHE A 115 7.70 -3.95 8.41
N ALA A 116 7.77 -3.45 7.18
CA ALA A 116 8.48 -4.11 6.10
C ALA A 116 9.97 -4.29 6.43
N ALA A 117 10.63 -3.27 6.97
CA ALA A 117 12.03 -3.35 7.38
C ALA A 117 12.28 -4.40 8.46
N GLN A 118 11.40 -4.51 9.47
CA GLN A 118 11.48 -5.55 10.50
C GLN A 118 11.32 -6.96 9.93
N HIS A 119 10.62 -7.13 8.82
CA HIS A 119 10.50 -8.40 8.11
C HIS A 119 11.61 -8.65 7.07
N GLY A 120 12.62 -7.76 7.00
CA GLY A 120 13.74 -7.87 6.05
C GLY A 120 13.35 -7.62 4.60
N MET A 121 12.23 -6.93 4.35
CA MET A 121 11.74 -6.65 3.00
C MET A 121 12.46 -5.45 2.37
N VAL A 122 12.47 -5.39 1.04
CA VAL A 122 13.02 -4.29 0.26
C VAL A 122 11.92 -3.26 -0.02
N TRP A 123 12.02 -2.08 0.59
CA TRP A 123 11.02 -1.03 0.42
C TRP A 123 11.20 -0.26 -0.89
N VAL A 124 10.13 -0.13 -1.65
CA VAL A 124 10.06 0.66 -2.89
C VAL A 124 9.27 1.95 -2.62
N ASN A 125 9.90 3.08 -2.88
CA ASN A 125 9.33 4.42 -2.74
C ASN A 125 8.56 4.84 -4.00
N LEU A 126 7.93 6.04 -3.90
CA LEU A 126 7.14 6.63 -4.98
C LEU A 126 8.00 7.50 -5.89
N ASP A 127 8.79 7.15 -6.75
CA ASP A 127 9.74 7.93 -7.57
C ASP A 127 9.13 9.06 -8.45
N LEU A 128 8.16 9.76 -7.92
CA LEU A 128 7.49 10.90 -8.56
C LEU A 128 7.84 12.21 -7.87
N LEU A 129 8.20 13.22 -8.63
CA LEU A 129 8.30 14.58 -8.12
C LEU A 129 6.92 15.08 -7.67
N PRO A 130 6.86 15.98 -6.67
CA PRO A 130 5.61 16.57 -6.24
C PRO A 130 4.92 17.31 -7.38
N GLY A 131 3.62 17.08 -7.53
CA GLY A 131 2.78 17.89 -8.38
C GLY A 131 2.56 19.29 -7.81
N LYS A 132 1.84 20.14 -8.55
CA LYS A 132 1.51 21.53 -8.15
C LYS A 132 0.18 21.64 -7.37
N GLY A 133 -0.43 20.50 -7.03
CA GLY A 133 -1.64 20.44 -6.20
C GLY A 133 -2.96 20.30 -6.97
N GLY A 134 -2.93 20.26 -8.30
CA GLY A 134 -4.13 20.04 -9.11
C GLY A 134 -4.70 18.62 -8.94
N SER A 135 -6.03 18.49 -8.95
CA SER A 135 -6.74 17.21 -8.72
C SER A 135 -6.38 16.10 -9.70
N GLU A 136 -5.90 16.45 -10.89
CA GLU A 136 -5.49 15.52 -11.95
C GLU A 136 -3.99 15.22 -11.97
N GLU A 137 -3.20 15.91 -11.13
CA GLU A 137 -1.74 15.79 -11.14
C GLU A 137 -1.26 14.60 -10.33
N LEU A 138 -0.23 13.92 -10.84
CA LEU A 138 0.47 12.87 -10.11
C LEU A 138 1.19 13.46 -8.88
N ASN A 139 1.17 12.68 -7.81
CA ASN A 139 1.81 13.05 -6.54
C ASN A 139 1.51 14.49 -6.08
N ARG A 140 0.25 14.93 -6.27
CA ARG A 140 -0.17 16.30 -5.90
C ARG A 140 0.00 16.60 -4.42
N LEU A 141 0.04 15.57 -3.57
CA LEU A 141 0.23 15.69 -2.12
C LEU A 141 1.70 15.68 -1.70
N GLY A 142 2.64 15.44 -2.63
CA GLY A 142 4.07 15.56 -2.41
C GLY A 142 4.69 14.48 -1.50
N PHE A 143 4.14 13.26 -1.45
CA PHE A 143 4.71 12.18 -0.67
C PHE A 143 5.79 11.41 -1.45
N TRP A 144 6.79 10.91 -0.73
CA TRP A 144 7.93 10.18 -1.30
C TRP A 144 7.95 8.71 -0.90
N LEU A 145 7.57 8.42 0.34
CA LEU A 145 7.73 7.09 0.93
C LEU A 145 6.73 6.08 0.35
N GLY A 146 5.59 6.55 -0.19
CA GLY A 146 4.56 5.72 -0.78
C GLY A 146 3.44 6.59 -1.36
N ALA A 147 2.38 6.00 -1.88
CA ALA A 147 1.25 6.75 -2.42
C ALA A 147 0.33 7.24 -1.30
N ALA A 148 0.01 8.53 -1.31
CA ALA A 148 -0.95 9.14 -0.42
C ALA A 148 -2.13 9.71 -1.21
N THR A 149 -3.34 9.54 -0.69
CA THR A 149 -4.58 10.01 -1.31
C THR A 149 -5.44 10.79 -0.31
N GLN A 150 -6.34 11.64 -0.81
CA GLN A 150 -7.25 12.42 0.00
C GLN A 150 -8.70 12.13 -0.39
N SER A 151 -9.56 11.91 0.60
CA SER A 151 -10.97 11.60 0.36
C SER A 151 -11.93 12.69 0.80
N ASP A 152 -11.48 13.77 1.45
CA ASP A 152 -12.37 14.74 2.06
C ASP A 152 -13.49 14.09 2.90
N GLU A 153 -14.68 14.64 2.88
CA GLU A 153 -15.89 14.05 3.46
C GLU A 153 -16.83 13.44 2.40
N ALA A 154 -16.37 13.42 1.13
CA ALA A 154 -17.17 12.90 0.02
C ALA A 154 -17.15 11.36 -0.01
N PRO A 155 -18.17 10.72 -0.59
CA PRO A 155 -18.22 9.25 -0.67
C PRO A 155 -17.17 8.67 -1.64
N PRO A 156 -16.84 7.36 -1.52
CA PRO A 156 -15.78 6.73 -2.30
C PRO A 156 -16.05 6.68 -3.82
N GLU A 157 -17.28 6.93 -4.27
CA GLU A 157 -17.63 7.06 -5.69
C GLU A 157 -17.08 8.37 -6.30
N VAL A 158 -16.84 9.39 -5.47
CA VAL A 158 -16.41 10.73 -5.88
C VAL A 158 -14.92 10.95 -5.59
N THR A 159 -14.43 10.41 -4.48
CA THR A 159 -13.04 10.58 -4.02
C THR A 159 -12.37 9.24 -3.70
N PRO A 160 -11.04 9.14 -3.75
CA PRO A 160 -10.03 10.17 -4.05
C PRO A 160 -10.09 10.67 -5.50
N PRO A 161 -9.55 11.89 -5.79
CA PRO A 161 -9.52 12.43 -7.14
C PRO A 161 -8.59 11.62 -8.07
N THR A 162 -8.77 11.84 -9.37
CA THR A 162 -8.08 11.08 -10.44
C THR A 162 -6.56 11.09 -10.30
N GLY A 163 -5.96 12.23 -9.97
CA GLY A 163 -4.49 12.34 -9.79
C GLY A 163 -3.97 11.46 -8.66
N ASP A 164 -4.72 11.34 -7.57
CA ASP A 164 -4.37 10.47 -6.45
C ASP A 164 -4.46 8.99 -6.85
N LEU A 165 -5.51 8.59 -7.57
CA LEU A 165 -5.67 7.22 -8.05
C LEU A 165 -4.60 6.85 -9.09
N LYS A 166 -4.27 7.76 -10.01
CA LYS A 166 -3.15 7.57 -10.96
C LYS A 166 -1.79 7.47 -10.24
N THR A 167 -1.62 8.19 -9.13
CA THR A 167 -0.42 8.07 -8.28
C THR A 167 -0.33 6.68 -7.64
N ALA A 168 -1.45 6.16 -7.16
CA ALA A 168 -1.52 4.80 -6.60
C ALA A 168 -1.29 3.73 -7.69
N GLU A 169 -1.84 3.92 -8.88
CA GLU A 169 -1.57 3.07 -10.05
C GLU A 169 -0.09 3.07 -10.43
N HIS A 170 0.55 4.25 -10.45
CA HIS A 170 1.99 4.36 -10.67
C HIS A 170 2.79 3.55 -9.63
N LEU A 171 2.45 3.64 -8.34
CA LEU A 171 3.10 2.84 -7.30
C LEU A 171 2.99 1.34 -7.58
N GLY A 172 1.81 0.85 -7.96
CA GLY A 172 1.59 -0.55 -8.28
C GLY A 172 2.45 -1.04 -9.44
N ARG A 173 2.49 -0.28 -10.54
CA ARG A 173 3.35 -0.56 -11.69
C ARG A 173 4.82 -0.58 -11.31
N ARG A 174 5.29 0.43 -10.57
CA ARG A 174 6.68 0.52 -10.12
C ARG A 174 7.09 -0.68 -9.25
N VAL A 175 6.25 -1.10 -8.31
CA VAL A 175 6.52 -2.28 -7.49
C VAL A 175 6.67 -3.53 -8.36
N ALA A 176 5.80 -3.73 -9.33
CA ALA A 176 5.87 -4.87 -10.24
C ALA A 176 7.17 -4.83 -11.09
N GLU A 177 7.54 -3.67 -11.64
CA GLU A 177 8.78 -3.49 -12.41
C GLU A 177 10.04 -3.75 -11.56
N VAL A 178 10.07 -3.25 -10.32
CA VAL A 178 11.20 -3.49 -9.39
C VAL A 178 11.27 -4.96 -9.01
N THR A 179 10.14 -5.59 -8.73
CA THR A 179 10.08 -7.01 -8.40
C THR A 179 10.60 -7.87 -9.55
N ALA A 180 10.21 -7.56 -10.80
CA ALA A 180 10.71 -8.25 -11.99
C ALA A 180 12.24 -8.12 -12.14
N ARG A 181 12.80 -6.95 -11.87
CA ARG A 181 14.27 -6.71 -11.95
C ARG A 181 15.05 -7.48 -10.87
N LEU A 182 14.48 -7.68 -9.69
CA LEU A 182 15.15 -8.39 -8.60
C LEU A 182 15.04 -9.92 -8.73
N ALA A 183 14.07 -10.41 -9.50
CA ALA A 183 13.86 -11.83 -9.75
C ALA A 183 14.70 -12.39 -10.93
N GLY A 184 15.21 -11.54 -11.82
CA GLY A 184 16.01 -11.90 -13.00
C GLY A 184 17.45 -11.58 -12.84
#